data_0e24dd4407906bd3f60406f1a748c65f
#
_entry.id   0e24dd4407906bd3f60406f1a748c65f
#
_cell.length_a   1.000
_cell.length_b   1.000
_cell.length_c   1.000
_cell.angle_alpha   90.00
_cell.angle_beta   90.00
_cell.angle_gamma   90.00
#
_symmetry.space_group_name_H-M   'P 1'
#
loop_
_entity.id
_entity.type
_entity.pdbx_description
1 polymer ?
#
loop_
_entity_poly.entity_id
_entity_poly.type
_entity_poly.pdbx_seq_one_letter_code
_entity_poly.pdbx_strand_id
1 'polypeptide(L)'
;MRDKSYSKAIAAAIVTQVFWGLSFLASSIGQETASPFVLMSYRFNIALIALTVPVLLGRQKLRLRGKSIKPLLLLGSMEPCLYFIGEQYGLRYSSSAFSGIMIAVIPIVTIIFAAVFLRERPSKKQWLFSALSILGIIVITLAENS
;
A
#
# COMPACT_ATOMS: atom_id res chain seq x y z
N MET A 1 19.72 -23.01 -4.15
CA MET A 1 18.30 -22.98 -3.69
C MET A 1 17.81 -21.57 -3.28
N ARG A 2 18.72 -20.66 -2.96
CA ARG A 2 18.41 -19.27 -2.54
C ARG A 2 17.85 -18.41 -3.68
N ASP A 3 18.23 -18.68 -4.91
CA ASP A 3 17.92 -17.87 -6.10
C ASP A 3 16.45 -17.98 -6.56
N LYS A 4 15.87 -19.17 -6.58
CA LYS A 4 14.47 -19.38 -7.01
C LYS A 4 13.44 -18.80 -6.02
N SER A 5 13.72 -18.80 -4.72
CA SER A 5 12.84 -18.22 -3.71
C SER A 5 12.87 -16.69 -3.79
N TYR A 6 14.05 -16.12 -4.05
CA TYR A 6 14.23 -14.69 -4.21
C TYR A 6 13.52 -14.14 -5.46
N SER A 7 13.66 -14.84 -6.61
CA SER A 7 12.94 -14.47 -7.84
C SER A 7 11.42 -14.52 -7.67
N LYS A 8 10.89 -15.51 -6.97
CA LYS A 8 9.45 -15.60 -6.67
C LYS A 8 8.99 -14.45 -5.78
N ALA A 9 9.78 -14.08 -4.79
CA ALA A 9 9.46 -12.95 -3.91
C ALA A 9 9.43 -11.61 -4.67
N ILE A 10 10.40 -11.39 -5.57
CA ILE A 10 10.41 -10.20 -6.44
C ILE A 10 9.19 -10.19 -7.36
N ALA A 11 8.91 -11.31 -8.03
CA ALA A 11 7.75 -11.41 -8.92
C ALA A 11 6.44 -11.12 -8.16
N ALA A 12 6.28 -11.70 -6.97
CA ALA A 12 5.11 -11.42 -6.12
C ALA A 12 5.03 -9.93 -5.73
N ALA A 13 6.15 -9.31 -5.39
CA ALA A 13 6.19 -7.88 -5.07
C ALA A 13 5.77 -7.02 -6.27
N ILE A 14 6.29 -7.30 -7.47
CA ILE A 14 5.91 -6.58 -8.68
C ILE A 14 4.41 -6.72 -8.96
N VAL A 15 3.89 -7.95 -8.90
CA VAL A 15 2.45 -8.21 -9.11
C VAL A 15 1.61 -7.44 -8.10
N THR A 16 2.02 -7.42 -6.83
CA THR A 16 1.32 -6.65 -5.78
C THR A 16 1.29 -5.16 -6.10
N GLN A 17 2.40 -4.58 -6.56
CA GLN A 17 2.45 -3.16 -6.92
C GLN A 17 1.58 -2.83 -8.13
N VAL A 18 1.53 -3.71 -9.14
CA VAL A 18 0.63 -3.56 -10.29
C VAL A 18 -0.84 -3.56 -9.84
N PHE A 19 -1.23 -4.54 -9.01
CA PHE A 19 -2.59 -4.58 -8.47
C PHE A 19 -2.91 -3.36 -7.60
N TRP A 20 -1.96 -2.88 -6.84
CA TRP A 20 -2.15 -1.67 -6.04
C TRP A 20 -2.38 -0.44 -6.92
N GLY A 21 -1.55 -0.23 -7.95
CA GLY A 21 -1.75 0.84 -8.93
C GLY A 21 -3.12 0.77 -9.62
N LEU A 22 -3.52 -0.43 -10.08
CA LEU A 22 -4.85 -0.64 -10.68
C LEU A 22 -6.00 -0.36 -9.69
N SER A 23 -5.79 -0.59 -8.38
CA SER A 23 -6.80 -0.31 -7.37
C SER A 23 -7.07 1.19 -7.20
N PHE A 24 -6.10 2.06 -7.48
CA PHE A 24 -6.30 3.51 -7.52
C PHE A 24 -7.22 3.92 -8.66
N LEU A 25 -6.95 3.40 -9.86
CA LEU A 25 -7.78 3.66 -11.03
C LEU A 25 -9.22 3.17 -10.79
N ALA A 26 -9.37 1.95 -10.28
CA ALA A 26 -10.69 1.39 -9.95
C ALA A 26 -11.41 2.22 -8.86
N SER A 27 -10.68 2.71 -7.86
CA SER A 27 -11.25 3.59 -6.82
C SER A 27 -11.67 4.94 -7.39
N SER A 28 -10.87 5.54 -8.27
CA SER A 28 -11.19 6.81 -8.93
C SER A 28 -12.47 6.69 -9.74
N ILE A 29 -12.58 5.69 -10.59
CA ILE A 29 -13.79 5.40 -11.39
C ILE A 29 -14.99 5.11 -10.48
N GLY A 30 -14.80 4.29 -9.44
CA GLY A 30 -15.87 3.95 -8.51
C GLY A 30 -16.43 5.16 -7.74
N GLN A 31 -15.60 6.17 -7.48
CA GLN A 31 -16.01 7.39 -6.78
C GLN A 31 -16.85 8.35 -7.62
N GLU A 32 -16.98 8.11 -8.91
CA GLU A 32 -17.95 8.83 -9.75
C GLU A 32 -19.40 8.47 -9.38
N THR A 33 -19.62 7.24 -8.91
CA THR A 33 -20.96 6.71 -8.62
C THR A 33 -21.22 6.41 -7.15
N ALA A 34 -20.17 6.23 -6.33
CA ALA A 34 -20.29 5.86 -4.93
C ALA A 34 -19.43 6.73 -4.03
N SER A 35 -19.85 6.92 -2.77
CA SER A 35 -19.03 7.63 -1.80
C SER A 35 -17.78 6.84 -1.40
N PRO A 36 -16.69 7.52 -0.98
CA PRO A 36 -15.47 6.85 -0.51
C PRO A 36 -15.74 5.79 0.55
N PHE A 37 -16.63 6.07 1.49
CA PHE A 37 -16.99 5.16 2.58
C PHE A 37 -17.66 3.88 2.07
N VAL A 38 -18.57 4.00 1.10
CA VAL A 38 -19.23 2.84 0.48
C VAL A 38 -18.22 1.95 -0.24
N LEU A 39 -17.31 2.54 -1.03
CA LEU A 39 -16.28 1.80 -1.73
C LEU A 39 -15.32 1.08 -0.76
N MET A 40 -14.92 1.75 0.32
CA MET A 40 -14.12 1.14 1.38
C MET A 40 -14.85 -0.05 2.01
N SER A 41 -16.13 0.08 2.30
CA SER A 41 -16.93 -0.99 2.87
C SER A 41 -16.95 -2.22 1.96
N TYR A 42 -17.14 -2.04 0.66
CA TYR A 42 -17.07 -3.14 -0.32
C TYR A 42 -15.69 -3.78 -0.35
N ARG A 43 -14.62 -2.98 -0.44
CA ARG A 43 -13.23 -3.48 -0.47
C ARG A 43 -12.91 -4.32 0.76
N PHE A 44 -13.23 -3.83 1.95
CA PHE A 44 -12.96 -4.55 3.19
C PHE A 44 -13.81 -5.80 3.37
N ASN A 45 -15.09 -5.77 2.98
CA ASN A 45 -15.92 -6.96 3.03
C ASN A 45 -15.43 -8.05 2.08
N ILE A 46 -15.09 -7.69 0.84
CA ILE A 46 -14.52 -8.64 -0.13
C ILE A 46 -13.20 -9.21 0.38
N ALA A 47 -12.31 -8.36 0.90
CA ALA A 47 -11.03 -8.78 1.47
C ALA A 47 -11.23 -9.71 2.69
N LEU A 48 -12.16 -9.39 3.57
CA LEU A 48 -12.49 -10.20 4.74
C LEU A 48 -12.97 -11.60 4.31
N ILE A 49 -13.88 -11.67 3.34
CA ILE A 49 -14.37 -12.94 2.79
C ILE A 49 -13.20 -13.72 2.16
N ALA A 50 -12.42 -13.07 1.29
CA ALA A 50 -11.30 -13.70 0.60
C ALA A 50 -10.23 -14.24 1.55
N LEU A 51 -9.98 -13.58 2.67
CA LEU A 51 -9.01 -14.01 3.69
C LEU A 51 -9.60 -15.05 4.65
N THR A 52 -10.91 -15.00 4.94
CA THR A 52 -11.57 -15.91 5.88
C THR A 52 -11.81 -17.29 5.26
N VAL A 53 -12.19 -17.33 3.98
CA VAL A 53 -12.47 -18.61 3.29
C VAL A 53 -11.30 -19.61 3.35
N PRO A 54 -10.04 -19.27 3.05
CA PRO A 54 -8.92 -20.20 3.18
C PRO A 54 -8.67 -20.70 4.61
N VAL A 55 -8.98 -19.87 5.61
CA VAL A 55 -8.88 -20.25 7.02
C VAL A 55 -9.96 -21.25 7.40
N LEU A 56 -11.21 -20.98 7.01
CA LEU A 56 -12.35 -21.89 7.26
C LEU A 56 -12.17 -23.23 6.53
N LEU A 57 -11.58 -23.23 5.34
CA LEU A 57 -11.25 -24.45 4.60
C LEU A 57 -10.01 -25.20 5.15
N GLY A 58 -9.43 -24.74 6.26
CA GLY A 58 -8.26 -25.38 6.88
C GLY A 58 -6.96 -25.25 6.08
N ARG A 59 -6.96 -24.48 4.98
CA ARG A 59 -5.77 -24.28 4.14
C ARG A 59 -4.75 -23.33 4.80
N GLN A 60 -5.21 -22.47 5.72
CA GLN A 60 -4.35 -21.60 6.50
C GLN A 60 -4.70 -21.70 7.99
N LYS A 61 -3.67 -21.68 8.84
CA LYS A 61 -3.85 -21.77 10.29
C LYS A 61 -3.56 -20.41 10.94
N LEU A 62 -4.55 -19.80 11.55
CA LEU A 62 -4.36 -18.63 12.40
C LEU A 62 -3.70 -19.05 13.73
N ARG A 63 -2.43 -18.75 13.88
CA ARG A 63 -1.68 -19.01 15.13
C ARG A 63 -1.65 -17.73 15.97
N LEU A 64 -2.71 -17.48 16.72
CA LEU A 64 -2.80 -16.31 17.63
C LEU A 64 -2.33 -16.64 19.05
N ARG A 65 -2.22 -17.94 19.40
CA ARG A 65 -1.81 -18.37 20.74
C ARG A 65 -0.39 -17.87 21.08
N GLY A 66 -0.26 -17.16 22.19
CA GLY A 66 1.02 -16.59 22.65
C GLY A 66 1.44 -15.29 21.96
N LYS A 67 0.62 -14.71 21.05
CA LYS A 67 0.90 -13.42 20.44
C LYS A 67 0.14 -12.30 21.14
N SER A 68 0.79 -11.16 21.34
CA SER A 68 0.12 -9.96 21.84
C SER A 68 -0.84 -9.42 20.78
N ILE A 69 -2.12 -9.29 21.11
CA ILE A 69 -3.16 -8.76 20.20
C ILE A 69 -3.08 -7.23 20.11
N LYS A 70 -2.58 -6.55 21.15
CA LYS A 70 -2.52 -5.08 21.19
C LYS A 70 -1.77 -4.44 20.02
N PRO A 71 -0.54 -4.87 19.65
CA PRO A 71 0.16 -4.33 18.48
C PRO A 71 -0.57 -4.64 17.17
N LEU A 72 -1.25 -5.78 17.07
CA LEU A 72 -2.03 -6.15 15.88
C LEU A 72 -3.26 -5.24 15.72
N LEU A 73 -3.95 -4.93 16.81
CA LEU A 73 -5.08 -4.00 16.80
C LEU A 73 -4.61 -2.58 16.46
N LEU A 74 -3.49 -2.14 17.04
CA LEU A 74 -2.92 -0.83 16.72
C LEU A 74 -2.53 -0.75 15.24
N LEU A 75 -1.83 -1.75 14.71
CA LEU A 75 -1.47 -1.81 13.29
C LEU A 75 -2.72 -1.82 12.41
N GLY A 76 -3.72 -2.65 12.74
CA GLY A 76 -4.97 -2.73 12.00
C GLY A 76 -5.82 -1.46 12.06
N SER A 77 -5.74 -0.65 13.12
CA SER A 77 -6.41 0.65 13.18
C SER A 77 -5.68 1.72 12.38
N MET A 78 -4.36 1.68 12.36
CA MET A 78 -3.54 2.65 11.62
C MET A 78 -3.56 2.38 10.12
N GLU A 79 -3.16 1.20 9.70
CA GLU A 79 -2.92 0.88 8.30
C GLU A 79 -4.22 0.65 7.52
N PRO A 80 -5.10 -0.29 7.80
CA PRO A 80 -6.31 -0.39 6.98
C PRO A 80 -7.39 0.65 7.30
N CYS A 81 -7.48 1.19 8.51
CA CYS A 81 -8.53 2.15 8.82
C CYS A 81 -8.12 3.59 8.49
N LEU A 82 -7.16 4.16 9.24
CA LEU A 82 -6.81 5.57 9.06
C LEU A 82 -6.15 5.85 7.71
N TYR A 83 -5.26 4.97 7.26
CA TYR A 83 -4.60 5.14 5.96
C TYR A 83 -5.61 5.14 4.81
N PHE A 84 -6.47 4.13 4.72
CA PHE A 84 -7.44 4.08 3.61
C PHE A 84 -8.53 5.15 3.68
N ILE A 85 -8.91 5.63 4.87
CA ILE A 85 -9.77 6.80 4.98
C ILE A 85 -9.06 8.00 4.34
N GLY A 86 -7.82 8.28 4.73
CA GLY A 86 -7.03 9.36 4.16
C GLY A 86 -6.82 9.22 2.65
N GLU A 87 -6.48 8.00 2.18
CA GLU A 87 -6.31 7.69 0.76
C GLU A 87 -7.58 7.96 -0.05
N GLN A 88 -8.71 7.43 0.38
CA GLN A 88 -9.96 7.53 -0.38
C GLN A 88 -10.51 8.95 -0.42
N TYR A 89 -10.44 9.69 0.70
CA TYR A 89 -10.85 11.09 0.70
C TYR A 89 -9.83 11.97 -0.02
N GLY A 90 -8.54 11.69 0.11
CA GLY A 90 -7.50 12.34 -0.68
C GLY A 90 -7.75 12.20 -2.18
N LEU A 91 -8.02 10.99 -2.64
CA LEU A 91 -8.32 10.70 -4.05
C LEU A 91 -9.61 11.39 -4.54
N ARG A 92 -10.61 11.57 -3.67
CA ARG A 92 -11.85 12.28 -4.01
C ARG A 92 -11.63 13.78 -4.27
N TYR A 93 -10.73 14.39 -3.53
CA TYR A 93 -10.48 15.85 -3.58
C TYR A 93 -9.24 16.23 -4.39
N SER A 94 -8.55 15.25 -4.98
CA SER A 94 -7.37 15.47 -5.80
C SER A 94 -7.41 14.63 -7.07
N SER A 95 -6.47 14.88 -7.99
CA SER A 95 -6.30 14.00 -9.15
C SER A 95 -5.62 12.69 -8.77
N SER A 96 -5.83 11.64 -9.57
CA SER A 96 -5.10 10.37 -9.44
C SER A 96 -3.58 10.55 -9.59
N ALA A 97 -3.15 11.52 -10.40
CA ALA A 97 -1.75 11.88 -10.54
C ALA A 97 -1.18 12.45 -9.25
N PHE A 98 -1.87 13.40 -8.60
CA PHE A 98 -1.44 13.95 -7.32
C PHE A 98 -1.37 12.89 -6.23
N SER A 99 -2.33 11.98 -6.17
CA SER A 99 -2.33 10.84 -5.25
C SER A 99 -1.12 9.92 -5.50
N GLY A 100 -0.76 9.68 -6.76
CA GLY A 100 0.45 8.95 -7.14
C GLY A 100 1.73 9.62 -6.63
N ILE A 101 1.83 10.95 -6.70
CA ILE A 101 2.95 11.73 -6.15
C ILE A 101 3.06 11.53 -4.64
N MET A 102 1.94 11.64 -3.93
CA MET A 102 1.92 11.45 -2.48
C MET A 102 2.41 10.08 -2.07
N ILE A 103 2.03 9.03 -2.80
CA ILE A 103 2.49 7.66 -2.54
C ILE A 103 3.98 7.49 -2.81
N ALA A 104 4.53 8.12 -3.84
CA ALA A 104 5.95 8.03 -4.11
C ALA A 104 6.82 8.71 -3.05
N VAL A 105 6.26 9.60 -2.24
CA VAL A 105 6.95 10.19 -1.09
C VAL A 105 7.06 9.18 0.07
N ILE A 106 6.16 8.19 0.16
CA ILE A 106 6.13 7.21 1.26
C ILE A 106 7.48 6.50 1.47
N PRO A 107 8.19 5.96 0.46
CA PRO A 107 9.47 5.32 0.67
C PRO A 107 10.51 6.23 1.33
N ILE A 108 10.53 7.51 0.96
CA ILE A 108 11.49 8.48 1.53
C ILE A 108 11.15 8.76 2.99
N VAL A 109 9.87 9.04 3.27
CA VAL A 109 9.41 9.23 4.65
C VAL A 109 9.71 7.99 5.50
N THR A 110 9.45 6.80 4.97
CA THR A 110 9.76 5.54 5.64
C THR A 110 11.25 5.39 5.93
N ILE A 111 12.13 5.71 4.99
CA ILE A 111 13.59 5.66 5.17
C ILE A 111 14.04 6.64 6.27
N ILE A 112 13.49 7.85 6.28
CA ILE A 112 13.80 8.86 7.30
C ILE A 112 13.35 8.38 8.68
N PHE A 113 12.12 7.88 8.80
CA PHE A 113 11.59 7.35 10.07
C PHE A 113 12.38 6.13 10.55
N ALA A 114 12.74 5.20 9.66
CA ALA A 114 13.58 4.06 10.00
C ALA A 114 14.96 4.50 10.51
N ALA A 115 15.58 5.49 9.86
CA ALA A 115 16.86 6.03 10.30
C ALA A 115 16.79 6.71 11.67
N VAL A 116 15.73 7.51 11.93
CA VAL A 116 15.58 8.27 13.16
C VAL A 116 15.13 7.40 14.34
N PHE A 117 14.06 6.62 14.15
CA PHE A 117 13.42 5.88 15.25
C PHE A 117 14.00 4.48 15.46
N LEU A 118 14.33 3.78 14.37
CA LEU A 118 14.90 2.43 14.44
C LEU A 118 16.43 2.44 14.42
N ARG A 119 17.04 3.62 14.20
CA ARG A 119 18.50 3.79 14.06
C ARG A 119 19.09 2.91 12.96
N GLU A 120 18.29 2.56 11.98
CA GLU A 120 18.76 1.84 10.79
C GLU A 120 19.60 2.76 9.91
N ARG A 121 20.58 2.18 9.19
CA ARG A 121 21.40 2.91 8.22
C ARG A 121 20.95 2.58 6.80
N PRO A 122 20.14 3.43 6.18
CA PRO A 122 19.69 3.20 4.81
C PRO A 122 20.89 3.12 3.85
N SER A 123 20.84 2.19 2.93
CA SER A 123 21.89 2.04 1.92
C SER A 123 21.80 3.18 0.89
N LYS A 124 22.96 3.51 0.28
CA LYS A 124 23.02 4.50 -0.82
C LYS A 124 22.09 4.13 -1.98
N LYS A 125 21.89 2.82 -2.23
CA LYS A 125 20.97 2.32 -3.25
C LYS A 125 19.51 2.65 -2.93
N GLN A 126 19.10 2.53 -1.67
CA GLN A 126 17.74 2.88 -1.25
C GLN A 126 17.46 4.37 -1.50
N TRP A 127 18.37 5.25 -1.11
CA TRP A 127 18.27 6.68 -1.38
C TRP A 127 18.18 6.98 -2.88
N LEU A 128 19.05 6.35 -3.69
CA LEU A 128 19.06 6.54 -5.14
C LEU A 128 17.75 6.13 -5.79
N PHE A 129 17.25 4.93 -5.48
CA PHE A 129 15.99 4.44 -6.08
C PHE A 129 14.77 5.21 -5.61
N SER A 130 14.74 5.68 -4.37
CA SER A 130 13.68 6.55 -3.87
C SER A 130 13.68 7.92 -4.58
N ALA A 131 14.86 8.50 -4.81
CA ALA A 131 14.99 9.74 -5.57
C ALA A 131 14.57 9.57 -7.04
N LEU A 132 14.96 8.46 -7.68
CA LEU A 132 14.53 8.13 -9.05
C LEU A 132 12.99 7.96 -9.15
N SER A 133 12.37 7.36 -8.15
CA SER A 133 10.91 7.23 -8.09
C SER A 133 10.23 8.60 -8.09
N ILE A 134 10.69 9.53 -7.26
CA ILE A 134 10.16 10.90 -7.23
C ILE A 134 10.37 11.63 -8.56
N LEU A 135 11.57 11.53 -9.14
CA LEU A 135 11.84 12.14 -10.44
C LEU A 135 10.89 11.63 -11.52
N GLY A 136 10.64 10.31 -11.56
CA GLY A 136 9.69 9.72 -12.49
C GLY A 136 8.29 10.31 -12.36
N ILE A 137 7.81 10.52 -11.13
CA ILE A 137 6.49 11.11 -10.89
C ILE A 137 6.44 12.58 -11.26
N ILE A 138 7.48 13.35 -10.93
CA ILE A 138 7.57 14.76 -11.34
C ILE A 138 7.46 14.88 -12.86
N VAL A 139 8.17 14.03 -13.61
CA VAL A 139 8.12 14.01 -15.08
C VAL A 139 6.70 13.72 -15.57
N ILE A 140 6.03 12.71 -15.01
CA ILE A 140 4.64 12.36 -15.37
C ILE A 140 3.70 13.55 -15.10
N THR A 141 3.81 14.16 -13.92
CA THR A 141 2.96 15.31 -13.53
C THR A 141 3.17 16.53 -14.42
N LEU A 142 4.42 16.82 -14.78
CA LEU A 142 4.71 17.92 -15.70
C LEU A 142 4.18 17.63 -17.11
N ALA A 143 4.28 16.38 -17.57
CA ALA A 143 3.77 15.98 -18.87
C ALA A 143 2.21 16.01 -18.95
N GLU A 144 1.53 15.79 -17.83
CA GLU A 144 0.07 15.81 -17.75
C GLU A 144 -0.50 17.25 -17.76
N ASN A 145 0.31 18.22 -17.32
CA ASN A 145 -0.05 19.65 -17.28
C ASN A 145 0.41 20.43 -18.53
N SER A 146 1.00 19.79 -19.53
CA SER A 146 1.45 20.37 -20.78
C SER A 146 0.51 20.08 -21.92
#